data_23023bb12a4f9fad4447f1b1d7ab313f
#
_entry.id   23023bb12a4f9fad4447f1b1d7ab313f
#
_cell.length_a   1.000
_cell.length_b   1.000
_cell.length_c   1.000
_cell.angle_alpha   90.00
_cell.angle_beta   90.00
_cell.angle_gamma   90.00
#
_symmetry.space_group_name_H-M   'P 1'
#
loop_
_entity.id
_entity.type
_entity.pdbx_description
1 polymer ?
#
loop_
_entity_poly.entity_id
_entity_poly.type
_entity_poly.pdbx_seq_one_letter_code
_entity_poly.pdbx_strand_id
1 'polypeptide(L)'
;YFCRRSQTLIQPDKADDPRFQGERLDRAMEQTAQQLGQMAELARAQAGDSAAQLFETHAMFLEDEDYTGAMEELLAEGYCAEYAVDQAGEQFSAMLAAMDDPYMQARACDVKDVTGRILNNLTGVVEGGIDSQVPVILAAADLAPSETIQLDKSKILAIATQGGSGNSHTAILARTMGIPAVCGLGASFNESYHGKQAYIVGETGQVIFDPDQETLQILKARQAQQAQRRALMRSMAGREDVTLDGRKIKLCCNIGSLEDVDAVLANDGQ
;
A
#
# COMPACT_ATOMS: atom_id res chain seq x y z
N TYR A 1 -5.61 -13.67 7.00
CA TYR A 1 -6.34 -12.57 7.68
C TYR A 1 -6.97 -11.67 6.64
N PHE A 2 -8.29 -11.50 6.62
CA PHE A 2 -8.99 -10.58 5.75
C PHE A 2 -9.16 -9.24 6.47
N CYS A 3 -8.57 -8.18 5.94
CA CYS A 3 -8.67 -6.84 6.48
C CYS A 3 -10.04 -6.24 6.13
N ARG A 4 -10.79 -5.82 7.14
CA ARG A 4 -12.06 -5.15 6.98
C ARG A 4 -11.84 -3.66 7.07
N ARG A 5 -12.17 -2.94 6.03
CA ARG A 5 -12.34 -1.49 6.16
C ARG A 5 -13.71 -1.25 6.80
N SER A 6 -13.72 -0.62 7.94
CA SER A 6 -14.96 -0.07 8.50
C SER A 6 -15.38 1.10 7.63
N GLN A 7 -16.29 0.88 6.69
CA GLN A 7 -16.97 2.00 6.05
C GLN A 7 -17.95 2.58 7.06
N THR A 8 -17.55 3.67 7.70
CA THR A 8 -18.50 4.47 8.48
C THR A 8 -19.42 5.15 7.47
N LEU A 9 -20.71 4.79 7.48
CA LEU A 9 -21.72 5.49 6.69
C LEU A 9 -21.82 6.92 7.24
N ILE A 10 -21.29 7.87 6.47
CA ILE A 10 -21.33 9.28 6.83
C ILE A 10 -22.69 9.82 6.40
N GLN A 11 -23.43 10.39 7.35
CA GLN A 11 -24.76 10.94 7.13
C GLN A 11 -24.64 12.44 6.80
N PRO A 12 -25.57 13.01 6.01
CA PRO A 12 -25.62 14.44 5.72
C PRO A 12 -26.13 15.25 6.93
N ASP A 13 -25.46 15.07 8.05
CA ASP A 13 -25.87 15.71 9.31
C ASP A 13 -25.53 17.20 9.29
N LYS A 14 -26.49 18.01 9.73
CA LYS A 14 -26.32 19.44 9.94
C LYS A 14 -25.75 19.67 11.35
N ALA A 15 -24.80 20.57 11.43
CA ALA A 15 -24.14 20.95 12.67
C ALA A 15 -24.65 22.30 13.15
N ASP A 16 -24.86 22.42 14.46
CA ASP A 16 -25.37 23.68 15.07
C ASP A 16 -24.31 24.79 15.10
N ASP A 17 -23.02 24.43 15.05
CA ASP A 17 -21.88 25.37 15.10
C ASP A 17 -20.87 25.13 13.96
N PRO A 18 -21.00 25.87 12.83
CA PRO A 18 -20.07 25.77 11.71
C PRO A 18 -18.61 26.12 12.07
N ARG A 19 -18.40 27.05 13.03
CA ARG A 19 -17.04 27.42 13.45
C ARG A 19 -16.35 26.26 14.14
N PHE A 20 -17.05 25.59 15.03
CA PHE A 20 -16.54 24.41 15.69
C PHE A 20 -16.20 23.29 14.71
N GLN A 21 -17.02 23.12 13.66
CA GLN A 21 -16.74 22.14 12.61
C GLN A 21 -15.49 22.50 11.81
N GLY A 22 -15.30 23.78 11.48
CA GLY A 22 -14.08 24.28 10.84
C GLY A 22 -12.83 23.98 11.69
N GLU A 23 -12.85 24.32 12.98
CA GLU A 23 -11.71 24.03 13.87
C GLU A 23 -11.42 22.54 14.05
N ARG A 24 -12.43 21.67 13.92
CA ARG A 24 -12.25 20.21 13.91
C ARG A 24 -11.57 19.76 12.62
N LEU A 25 -12.01 20.29 11.49
CA LEU A 25 -11.45 20.01 10.18
C LEU A 25 -9.97 20.45 10.13
N ASP A 26 -9.68 21.68 10.54
CA ASP A 26 -8.30 22.21 10.55
C ASP A 26 -7.35 21.31 11.34
N ARG A 27 -7.78 20.89 12.54
CA ARG A 27 -7.00 19.94 13.37
C ARG A 27 -6.81 18.58 12.69
N ALA A 28 -7.85 18.05 12.05
CA ALA A 28 -7.76 16.77 11.34
C ALA A 28 -6.83 16.87 10.11
N MET A 29 -6.88 18.00 9.39
CA MET A 29 -5.99 18.30 8.27
C MET A 29 -4.53 18.38 8.72
N GLU A 30 -4.25 19.11 9.80
CA GLU A 30 -2.91 19.23 10.39
C GLU A 30 -2.36 17.87 10.86
N GLN A 31 -3.19 17.06 11.53
CA GLN A 31 -2.83 15.70 11.93
C GLN A 31 -2.56 14.82 10.71
N THR A 32 -3.37 14.95 9.66
CA THR A 32 -3.16 14.20 8.40
C THR A 32 -1.84 14.60 7.75
N ALA A 33 -1.52 15.88 7.66
CA ALA A 33 -0.26 16.36 7.12
C ALA A 33 0.95 15.79 7.90
N GLN A 34 0.89 15.79 9.24
CA GLN A 34 1.94 15.20 10.08
C GLN A 34 2.10 13.69 9.84
N GLN A 35 0.98 12.96 9.74
CA GLN A 35 0.99 11.52 9.46
C GLN A 35 1.58 11.21 8.08
N LEU A 36 1.21 11.98 7.05
CA LEU A 36 1.75 11.82 5.70
C LEU A 36 3.26 12.11 5.65
N GLY A 37 3.72 13.12 6.37
CA GLY A 37 5.16 13.39 6.53
C GLY A 37 5.91 12.22 7.18
N GLN A 38 5.36 11.63 8.24
CA GLN A 38 5.94 10.43 8.86
C GLN A 38 5.97 9.23 7.93
N MET A 39 4.92 9.06 7.10
CA MET A 39 4.87 8.00 6.09
C MET A 39 5.87 8.22 4.97
N ALA A 40 6.10 9.46 4.54
CA ALA A 40 7.14 9.78 3.56
C ALA A 40 8.53 9.38 4.09
N GLU A 41 8.87 9.71 5.35
CA GLU A 41 10.13 9.30 5.96
C GLU A 41 10.24 7.76 6.10
N LEU A 42 9.16 7.10 6.51
CA LEU A 42 9.12 5.64 6.61
C LEU A 42 9.29 4.99 5.22
N ALA A 43 8.61 5.53 4.20
CA ALA A 43 8.70 5.06 2.82
C ALA A 43 10.12 5.25 2.27
N ARG A 44 10.74 6.40 2.52
CA ARG A 44 12.14 6.67 2.15
C ARG A 44 13.07 5.63 2.74
N ALA A 45 12.93 5.34 4.04
CA ALA A 45 13.76 4.36 4.72
C ALA A 45 13.54 2.90 4.28
N GLN A 46 12.33 2.54 3.82
CA GLN A 46 11.99 1.15 3.47
C GLN A 46 12.00 0.85 1.99
N ALA A 47 11.75 1.86 1.15
CA ALA A 47 11.47 1.69 -0.28
C ALA A 47 12.08 2.80 -1.16
N GLY A 48 12.86 3.73 -0.59
CA GLY A 48 13.57 4.78 -1.30
C GLY A 48 12.76 6.03 -1.61
N ASP A 49 13.40 7.03 -2.21
CA ASP A 49 12.84 8.36 -2.49
C ASP A 49 11.58 8.31 -3.37
N SER A 50 11.53 7.42 -4.35
CA SER A 50 10.36 7.28 -5.22
C SER A 50 9.09 6.89 -4.44
N ALA A 51 9.23 6.09 -3.38
CA ALA A 51 8.11 5.73 -2.52
C ALA A 51 7.73 6.90 -1.58
N ALA A 52 8.70 7.70 -1.14
CA ALA A 52 8.45 8.89 -0.32
C ALA A 52 7.67 9.95 -1.09
N GLN A 53 8.03 10.19 -2.37
CA GLN A 53 7.35 11.15 -3.25
C GLN A 53 5.84 10.91 -3.36
N LEU A 54 5.38 9.67 -3.23
CA LEU A 54 3.96 9.36 -3.22
C LEU A 54 3.26 10.07 -2.06
N PHE A 55 3.79 9.98 -0.86
CA PHE A 55 3.20 10.59 0.33
C PHE A 55 3.40 12.09 0.39
N GLU A 56 4.50 12.60 -0.16
CA GLU A 56 4.71 14.04 -0.36
C GLU A 56 3.64 14.61 -1.32
N THR A 57 3.30 13.87 -2.37
CA THR A 57 2.20 14.24 -3.27
C THR A 57 0.84 14.17 -2.59
N HIS A 58 0.60 13.17 -1.72
CA HIS A 58 -0.63 13.11 -0.93
C HIS A 58 -0.78 14.34 -0.01
N ALA A 59 0.31 14.83 0.57
CA ALA A 59 0.29 16.05 1.37
C ALA A 59 -0.09 17.29 0.56
N MET A 60 0.23 17.35 -0.74
CA MET A 60 -0.14 18.47 -1.60
C MET A 60 -1.67 18.58 -1.79
N PHE A 61 -2.43 17.47 -1.71
CA PHE A 61 -3.89 17.55 -1.78
C PHE A 61 -4.49 18.32 -0.61
N LEU A 62 -3.83 18.36 0.54
CA LEU A 62 -4.30 19.12 1.71
C LEU A 62 -4.18 20.64 1.50
N GLU A 63 -3.40 21.08 0.53
CA GLU A 63 -3.20 22.49 0.14
C GLU A 63 -3.91 22.85 -1.16
N ASP A 64 -4.61 21.89 -1.80
CA ASP A 64 -5.31 22.10 -3.05
C ASP A 64 -6.59 22.91 -2.82
N GLU A 65 -6.69 24.09 -3.48
CA GLU A 65 -7.79 25.05 -3.29
C GLU A 65 -9.15 24.48 -3.74
N ASP A 66 -9.18 23.64 -4.79
CA ASP A 66 -10.42 23.03 -5.26
C ASP A 66 -10.94 21.99 -4.26
N TYR A 67 -10.02 21.20 -3.67
CA TYR A 67 -10.37 20.17 -2.69
C TYR A 67 -10.79 20.77 -1.33
N THR A 68 -10.00 21.71 -0.81
CA THR A 68 -10.29 22.37 0.48
C THR A 68 -11.47 23.31 0.37
N GLY A 69 -11.60 24.06 -0.73
CA GLY A 69 -12.73 24.95 -0.98
C GLY A 69 -14.07 24.23 -1.01
N ALA A 70 -14.13 23.03 -1.60
CA ALA A 70 -15.34 22.21 -1.59
C ALA A 70 -15.75 21.79 -0.16
N MET A 71 -14.80 21.53 0.74
CA MET A 71 -15.07 21.26 2.14
C MET A 71 -15.62 22.49 2.84
N GLU A 72 -15.00 23.67 2.61
CA GLU A 72 -15.42 24.94 3.21
C GLU A 72 -16.81 25.36 2.77
N GLU A 73 -17.17 25.16 1.49
CA GLU A 73 -18.53 25.42 0.99
C GLU A 73 -19.58 24.58 1.73
N LEU A 74 -19.33 23.27 1.89
CA LEU A 74 -20.24 22.39 2.61
C LEU A 74 -20.36 22.74 4.10
N LEU A 75 -19.26 23.16 4.75
CA LEU A 75 -19.28 23.68 6.11
C LEU A 75 -20.11 24.97 6.21
N ALA A 76 -19.96 25.89 5.23
CA ALA A 76 -20.76 27.13 5.17
C ALA A 76 -22.25 26.85 4.97
N GLU A 77 -22.63 25.78 4.28
CA GLU A 77 -23.99 25.29 4.17
C GLU A 77 -24.50 24.66 5.47
N GLY A 78 -23.65 24.50 6.49
CA GLY A 78 -24.01 24.00 7.83
C GLY A 78 -23.90 22.48 7.96
N TYR A 79 -23.19 21.77 7.09
CA TYR A 79 -22.94 20.34 7.28
C TYR A 79 -21.82 20.08 8.30
N CYS A 80 -21.79 18.87 8.86
CA CYS A 80 -20.70 18.45 9.73
C CYS A 80 -19.39 18.23 8.95
N ALA A 81 -18.25 18.29 9.63
CA ALA A 81 -16.93 18.15 9.01
C ALA A 81 -16.77 16.81 8.31
N GLU A 82 -17.28 15.73 8.88
CA GLU A 82 -17.21 14.39 8.30
C GLU A 82 -17.89 14.33 6.93
N TYR A 83 -19.11 14.89 6.84
CA TYR A 83 -19.85 14.92 5.57
C TYR A 83 -19.18 15.83 4.54
N ALA A 84 -18.66 16.97 4.97
CA ALA A 84 -17.94 17.90 4.09
C ALA A 84 -16.70 17.24 3.47
N VAL A 85 -15.90 16.55 4.26
CA VAL A 85 -14.70 15.83 3.81
C VAL A 85 -15.06 14.66 2.87
N ASP A 86 -16.06 13.87 3.23
CA ASP A 86 -16.50 12.72 2.42
C ASP A 86 -16.96 13.15 1.04
N GLN A 87 -17.85 14.15 0.98
CA GLN A 87 -18.41 14.65 -0.27
C GLN A 87 -17.38 15.36 -1.15
N ALA A 88 -16.52 16.20 -0.57
CA ALA A 88 -15.43 16.83 -1.29
C ALA A 88 -14.46 15.77 -1.86
N GLY A 89 -14.13 14.75 -1.08
CA GLY A 89 -13.28 13.64 -1.51
C GLY A 89 -13.88 12.85 -2.67
N GLU A 90 -15.17 12.51 -2.61
CA GLU A 90 -15.85 11.81 -3.70
C GLU A 90 -15.94 12.68 -4.96
N GLN A 91 -16.26 13.97 -4.84
CA GLN A 91 -16.32 14.90 -5.99
C GLN A 91 -14.94 15.05 -6.64
N PHE A 92 -13.90 15.31 -5.86
CA PHE A 92 -12.54 15.51 -6.37
C PHE A 92 -11.97 14.24 -6.98
N SER A 93 -12.16 13.09 -6.34
CA SER A 93 -11.79 11.78 -6.88
C SER A 93 -12.52 11.47 -8.19
N ALA A 94 -13.83 11.74 -8.27
CA ALA A 94 -14.61 11.52 -9.50
C ALA A 94 -14.15 12.44 -10.64
N MET A 95 -13.80 13.70 -10.33
CA MET A 95 -13.25 14.64 -11.29
C MET A 95 -11.94 14.13 -11.89
N LEU A 96 -11.01 13.67 -11.06
CA LEU A 96 -9.74 13.12 -11.54
C LEU A 96 -9.94 11.83 -12.35
N ALA A 97 -10.85 10.96 -11.92
CA ALA A 97 -11.16 9.71 -12.62
C ALA A 97 -11.80 9.93 -14.00
N ALA A 98 -12.46 11.07 -14.21
CA ALA A 98 -13.10 11.44 -15.48
C ALA A 98 -12.15 12.12 -16.49
N MET A 99 -10.92 12.45 -16.08
CA MET A 99 -9.94 13.05 -16.98
C MET A 99 -9.44 12.02 -18.01
N ASP A 100 -9.08 12.49 -19.23
CA ASP A 100 -8.53 11.63 -20.29
C ASP A 100 -7.06 11.23 -20.07
N ASP A 101 -6.43 11.69 -18.97
CA ASP A 101 -5.05 11.40 -18.60
C ASP A 101 -4.97 10.21 -17.63
N PRO A 102 -4.38 9.07 -18.02
CA PRO A 102 -4.22 7.90 -17.17
C PRO A 102 -3.47 8.18 -15.85
N TYR A 103 -2.57 9.16 -15.85
CA TYR A 103 -1.84 9.57 -14.65
C TYR A 103 -2.79 10.24 -13.64
N MET A 104 -3.66 11.14 -14.11
CA MET A 104 -4.66 11.80 -13.27
C MET A 104 -5.74 10.82 -12.79
N GLN A 105 -6.16 9.88 -13.64
CA GLN A 105 -7.09 8.81 -13.23
C GLN A 105 -6.53 7.96 -12.08
N ALA A 106 -5.23 7.64 -12.10
CA ALA A 106 -4.59 6.90 -11.02
C ALA A 106 -4.61 7.68 -9.70
N ARG A 107 -4.52 9.01 -9.73
CA ARG A 107 -4.57 9.88 -8.55
C ARG A 107 -5.93 9.94 -7.86
N ALA A 108 -7.00 9.53 -8.52
CA ALA A 108 -8.32 9.41 -7.89
C ALA A 108 -8.30 8.48 -6.66
N CYS A 109 -7.49 7.43 -6.69
CA CYS A 109 -7.30 6.53 -5.54
C CYS A 109 -6.50 7.20 -4.42
N ASP A 110 -5.54 8.07 -4.76
CA ASP A 110 -4.72 8.79 -3.79
C ASP A 110 -5.58 9.79 -2.99
N VAL A 111 -6.48 10.50 -3.68
CA VAL A 111 -7.46 11.38 -3.02
C VAL A 111 -8.32 10.61 -2.01
N LYS A 112 -8.78 9.41 -2.37
CA LYS A 112 -9.57 8.57 -1.45
C LYS A 112 -8.76 8.12 -0.23
N ASP A 113 -7.48 7.86 -0.39
CA ASP A 113 -6.58 7.53 0.73
C ASP A 113 -6.45 8.71 1.70
N VAL A 114 -6.20 9.92 1.17
CA VAL A 114 -6.11 11.16 1.96
C VAL A 114 -7.43 11.48 2.65
N THR A 115 -8.56 11.42 1.91
CA THR A 115 -9.92 11.63 2.45
C THR A 115 -10.22 10.68 3.61
N GLY A 116 -9.95 9.39 3.43
CA GLY A 116 -10.14 8.38 4.47
C GLY A 116 -9.33 8.68 5.72
N ARG A 117 -8.12 9.21 5.56
CA ARG A 117 -7.25 9.57 6.68
C ARG A 117 -7.76 10.81 7.43
N ILE A 118 -8.25 11.84 6.73
CA ILE A 118 -8.89 13.00 7.36
C ILE A 118 -10.12 12.54 8.17
N LEU A 119 -10.93 11.67 7.60
CA LEU A 119 -12.11 11.11 8.27
C LEU A 119 -11.74 10.30 9.51
N ASN A 120 -10.69 9.50 9.46
CA ASN A 120 -10.20 8.75 10.62
C ASN A 120 -9.75 9.70 11.75
N ASN A 121 -9.08 10.80 11.41
CA ASN A 121 -8.67 11.82 12.37
C ASN A 121 -9.88 12.59 12.95
N LEU A 122 -10.93 12.86 12.15
CA LEU A 122 -12.16 13.49 12.62
C LEU A 122 -12.96 12.60 13.57
N THR A 123 -13.05 11.30 13.25
CA THR A 123 -13.87 10.33 14.00
C THR A 123 -13.12 9.66 15.14
N GLY A 124 -11.80 9.85 15.23
CA GLY A 124 -10.96 9.17 16.22
C GLY A 124 -10.81 7.66 15.95
N VAL A 125 -11.15 7.20 14.75
CA VAL A 125 -10.94 5.82 14.34
C VAL A 125 -9.45 5.59 14.11
N VAL A 126 -8.84 4.78 14.95
CA VAL A 126 -7.47 4.32 14.71
C VAL A 126 -7.56 3.15 13.72
N GLU A 127 -6.92 3.28 12.57
CA GLU A 127 -6.79 2.15 11.64
C GLU A 127 -6.16 0.98 12.40
N GLY A 128 -6.92 -0.08 12.56
CA GLY A 128 -6.48 -1.26 13.30
C GLY A 128 -5.34 -1.93 12.56
N GLY A 129 -4.19 -2.02 13.20
CA GLY A 129 -3.12 -2.90 12.74
C GLY A 129 -3.62 -4.35 12.68
N ILE A 130 -2.83 -5.22 12.05
CA ILE A 130 -3.18 -6.64 11.97
C ILE A 130 -3.15 -7.23 13.37
N ASP A 131 -4.34 -7.55 13.89
CA ASP A 131 -4.49 -8.23 15.17
C ASP A 131 -4.24 -9.74 14.97
N SER A 132 -2.97 -10.09 14.79
CA SER A 132 -2.53 -11.48 14.70
C SER A 132 -1.24 -11.68 15.48
N GLN A 133 -1.23 -12.73 16.29
CA GLN A 133 -0.05 -13.15 17.06
C GLN A 133 0.93 -13.98 16.21
N VAL A 134 0.50 -14.41 15.04
CA VAL A 134 1.29 -15.21 14.10
C VAL A 134 1.38 -14.52 12.75
N PRO A 135 2.44 -14.75 11.97
CA PRO A 135 2.54 -14.21 10.62
C PRO A 135 1.41 -14.71 9.73
N VAL A 136 0.80 -13.81 8.96
CA VAL A 136 -0.40 -14.08 8.15
C VAL A 136 -0.21 -13.66 6.69
N ILE A 137 -1.01 -14.22 5.81
CA ILE A 137 -1.30 -13.65 4.50
C ILE A 137 -2.37 -12.58 4.71
N LEU A 138 -2.06 -11.34 4.36
CA LEU A 138 -2.99 -10.23 4.42
C LEU A 138 -3.89 -10.27 3.19
N ALA A 139 -5.18 -10.38 3.41
CA ALA A 139 -6.21 -10.33 2.38
C ALA A 139 -7.03 -9.06 2.52
N ALA A 140 -7.33 -8.38 1.43
CA ALA A 140 -8.15 -7.17 1.42
C ALA A 140 -8.93 -7.02 0.10
N ALA A 141 -9.95 -6.17 0.09
CA ALA A 141 -10.58 -5.77 -1.16
C ALA A 141 -9.59 -4.95 -2.00
N ASP A 142 -8.95 -3.99 -1.38
CA ASP A 142 -7.79 -3.23 -1.88
C ASP A 142 -7.01 -2.70 -0.68
N LEU A 143 -5.77 -2.30 -0.90
CA LEU A 143 -4.92 -1.67 0.11
C LEU A 143 -4.50 -0.29 -0.39
N ALA A 144 -4.66 0.72 0.45
CA ALA A 144 -4.12 2.03 0.16
C ALA A 144 -2.58 2.01 0.31
N PRO A 145 -1.88 2.92 -0.37
CA PRO A 145 -0.44 3.10 -0.19
C PRO A 145 -0.06 3.29 1.28
N SER A 146 -0.83 4.10 1.99
CA SER A 146 -0.64 4.41 3.40
C SER A 146 -0.81 3.21 4.32
N GLU A 147 -1.73 2.30 3.99
CA GLU A 147 -1.89 1.02 4.70
C GLU A 147 -0.70 0.09 4.42
N THR A 148 -0.25 0.05 3.15
CA THR A 148 0.81 -0.88 2.72
C THR A 148 2.15 -0.55 3.37
N ILE A 149 2.54 0.73 3.43
CA ILE A 149 3.86 1.12 3.97
C ILE A 149 3.97 0.92 5.48
N GLN A 150 2.85 0.91 6.19
CA GLN A 150 2.79 0.68 7.64
C GLN A 150 2.79 -0.81 8.02
N LEU A 151 2.77 -1.73 7.05
CA LEU A 151 2.76 -3.16 7.32
C LEU A 151 4.04 -3.61 8.03
N ASP A 152 3.86 -4.32 9.15
CA ASP A 152 4.97 -4.98 9.83
C ASP A 152 5.38 -6.23 9.03
N LYS A 153 6.53 -6.14 8.36
CA LYS A 153 7.10 -7.24 7.54
C LYS A 153 7.29 -8.53 8.32
N SER A 154 7.46 -8.47 9.64
CA SER A 154 7.61 -9.66 10.48
C SER A 154 6.31 -10.45 10.64
N LYS A 155 5.18 -9.77 10.44
CA LYS A 155 3.83 -10.34 10.59
C LYS A 155 3.16 -10.65 9.25
N ILE A 156 3.71 -10.20 8.11
CA ILE A 156 3.12 -10.39 6.79
C ILE A 156 3.93 -11.38 5.98
N LEU A 157 3.31 -12.51 5.65
CA LEU A 157 3.90 -13.52 4.77
C LEU A 157 3.72 -13.17 3.29
N ALA A 158 2.56 -12.59 2.95
CA ALA A 158 2.21 -12.18 1.60
C ALA A 158 0.94 -11.30 1.61
N ILE A 159 0.65 -10.64 0.49
CA ILE A 159 -0.54 -9.81 0.28
C ILE A 159 -1.39 -10.42 -0.85
N ALA A 160 -2.72 -10.41 -0.66
CA ALA A 160 -3.70 -10.83 -1.67
C ALA A 160 -4.84 -9.81 -1.73
N THR A 161 -5.13 -9.23 -2.91
CA THR A 161 -6.21 -8.24 -3.05
C THR A 161 -7.23 -8.63 -4.12
N GLN A 162 -8.50 -8.25 -3.91
CA GLN A 162 -9.55 -8.40 -4.92
C GLN A 162 -9.27 -7.53 -6.15
N GLY A 163 -8.97 -6.26 -5.89
CA GLY A 163 -8.68 -5.24 -6.88
C GLY A 163 -7.17 -5.07 -7.12
N GLY A 164 -6.86 -4.01 -7.86
CA GLY A 164 -5.48 -3.66 -8.18
C GLY A 164 -4.90 -4.46 -9.35
N SER A 165 -3.67 -4.12 -9.69
CA SER A 165 -2.90 -4.75 -10.75
C SER A 165 -1.43 -4.88 -10.35
N GLY A 166 -0.62 -5.56 -11.15
CA GLY A 166 0.82 -5.66 -10.90
C GLY A 166 1.57 -4.31 -10.94
N ASN A 167 0.92 -3.24 -11.41
CA ASN A 167 1.44 -1.88 -11.48
C ASN A 167 0.74 -0.93 -10.48
N SER A 168 -0.16 -1.44 -9.61
CA SER A 168 -0.75 -0.62 -8.54
C SER A 168 0.30 -0.22 -7.52
N HIS A 169 0.07 0.89 -6.81
CA HIS A 169 0.95 1.35 -5.73
C HIS A 169 1.22 0.26 -4.69
N THR A 170 0.18 -0.48 -4.30
CA THR A 170 0.30 -1.64 -3.40
C THR A 170 1.27 -2.69 -3.93
N ALA A 171 1.17 -3.05 -5.22
CA ALA A 171 2.05 -4.05 -5.82
C ALA A 171 3.50 -3.56 -5.93
N ILE A 172 3.69 -2.27 -6.23
CA ILE A 172 5.03 -1.64 -6.30
C ILE A 172 5.66 -1.62 -4.92
N LEU A 173 4.96 -1.11 -3.90
CA LEU A 173 5.46 -1.06 -2.53
C LEU A 173 5.74 -2.46 -1.98
N ALA A 174 4.82 -3.42 -2.15
CA ALA A 174 5.02 -4.80 -1.72
C ALA A 174 6.29 -5.42 -2.35
N ARG A 175 6.52 -5.16 -3.65
CA ARG A 175 7.72 -5.63 -4.36
C ARG A 175 8.99 -5.01 -3.79
N THR A 176 9.02 -3.71 -3.57
CA THR A 176 10.16 -2.99 -2.99
C THR A 176 10.42 -3.46 -1.55
N MET A 177 9.35 -3.69 -0.79
CA MET A 177 9.44 -4.23 0.56
C MET A 177 9.81 -5.72 0.60
N GLY A 178 9.85 -6.41 -0.55
CA GLY A 178 10.15 -7.84 -0.66
C GLY A 178 9.03 -8.76 -0.17
N ILE A 179 7.80 -8.26 -0.10
CA ILE A 179 6.60 -9.01 0.30
C ILE A 179 5.93 -9.60 -0.95
N PRO A 180 5.73 -10.93 -1.05
CA PRO A 180 4.99 -11.52 -2.16
C PRO A 180 3.56 -10.96 -2.23
N ALA A 181 3.11 -10.52 -3.41
CA ALA A 181 1.76 -9.99 -3.59
C ALA A 181 1.07 -10.59 -4.82
N VAL A 182 -0.23 -10.83 -4.71
CA VAL A 182 -1.13 -11.18 -5.81
C VAL A 182 -2.32 -10.23 -5.77
N CYS A 183 -2.48 -9.44 -6.82
CA CYS A 183 -3.55 -8.45 -6.97
C CYS A 183 -4.54 -8.87 -8.06
N GLY A 184 -5.78 -8.35 -8.01
CA GLY A 184 -6.76 -8.58 -9.06
C GLY A 184 -7.43 -9.95 -9.00
N LEU A 185 -7.60 -10.53 -7.81
CA LEU A 185 -8.26 -11.84 -7.63
C LEU A 185 -9.77 -11.83 -7.93
N GLY A 186 -10.37 -10.65 -8.08
CA GLY A 186 -11.78 -10.48 -8.39
C GLY A 186 -12.72 -10.65 -7.18
N ALA A 187 -14.00 -10.36 -7.41
CA ALA A 187 -15.02 -10.31 -6.35
C ALA A 187 -15.30 -11.65 -5.66
N SER A 188 -14.92 -12.77 -6.25
CA SER A 188 -15.03 -14.10 -5.62
C SER A 188 -14.09 -14.26 -4.41
N PHE A 189 -13.01 -13.49 -4.37
CA PHE A 189 -12.11 -13.41 -3.23
C PHE A 189 -12.67 -12.42 -2.20
N ASN A 190 -13.24 -12.90 -1.10
CA ASN A 190 -13.96 -12.08 -0.13
C ASN A 190 -13.71 -12.57 1.32
N GLU A 191 -14.37 -11.97 2.28
CA GLU A 191 -14.21 -12.24 3.71
C GLU A 191 -14.45 -13.70 4.12
N SER A 192 -15.13 -14.51 3.32
CA SER A 192 -15.34 -15.94 3.63
C SER A 192 -14.04 -16.75 3.69
N TYR A 193 -12.96 -16.19 3.18
CA TYR A 193 -11.61 -16.76 3.26
C TYR A 193 -10.85 -16.38 4.54
N HIS A 194 -11.44 -15.56 5.41
CA HIS A 194 -10.81 -15.21 6.69
C HIS A 194 -10.57 -16.47 7.55
N GLY A 195 -9.35 -16.59 8.08
CA GLY A 195 -8.95 -17.72 8.93
C GLY A 195 -8.60 -19.01 8.18
N LYS A 196 -8.77 -19.06 6.85
CA LYS A 196 -8.40 -20.24 6.06
C LYS A 196 -6.89 -20.33 5.87
N GLN A 197 -6.41 -21.57 5.72
CA GLN A 197 -5.04 -21.81 5.29
C GLN A 197 -4.91 -21.48 3.81
N ALA A 198 -3.87 -20.68 3.46
CA ALA A 198 -3.64 -20.30 2.08
C ALA A 198 -2.15 -20.35 1.71
N TYR A 199 -1.89 -20.55 0.43
CA TYR A 199 -0.56 -20.48 -0.18
C TYR A 199 -0.60 -19.50 -1.36
N ILE A 200 0.39 -18.63 -1.42
CA ILE A 200 0.59 -17.69 -2.53
C ILE A 200 1.75 -18.14 -3.38
N VAL A 201 1.50 -18.26 -4.69
CA VAL A 201 2.50 -18.52 -5.71
C VAL A 201 2.65 -17.25 -6.56
N GLY A 202 3.50 -16.33 -6.11
CA GLY A 202 3.66 -15.03 -6.72
C GLY A 202 4.12 -15.08 -8.19
N GLU A 203 4.87 -16.12 -8.59
CA GLU A 203 5.34 -16.32 -9.97
C GLU A 203 4.17 -16.56 -10.96
N THR A 204 3.12 -17.24 -10.52
CA THR A 204 1.96 -17.58 -11.34
C THR A 204 0.71 -16.76 -11.04
N GLY A 205 0.76 -15.89 -10.01
CA GLY A 205 -0.39 -15.12 -9.54
C GLY A 205 -1.50 -15.98 -8.93
N GLN A 206 -1.16 -17.16 -8.38
CA GLN A 206 -2.14 -18.09 -7.83
C GLN A 206 -2.22 -17.98 -6.31
N VAL A 207 -3.45 -18.04 -5.79
CA VAL A 207 -3.74 -18.22 -4.36
C VAL A 207 -4.50 -19.54 -4.19
N ILE A 208 -3.96 -20.46 -3.41
CA ILE A 208 -4.52 -21.80 -3.18
C ILE A 208 -5.01 -21.84 -1.75
N PHE A 209 -6.31 -22.08 -1.56
CA PHE A 209 -6.95 -22.17 -0.25
C PHE A 209 -7.18 -23.64 0.15
N ASP A 210 -7.01 -23.92 1.43
CA ASP A 210 -7.28 -25.23 2.06
C ASP A 210 -6.78 -26.40 1.17
N PRO A 211 -5.49 -26.41 0.75
CA PRO A 211 -4.97 -27.43 -0.14
C PRO A 211 -5.07 -28.80 0.51
N ASP A 212 -5.37 -29.82 -0.31
CA ASP A 212 -5.30 -31.19 0.12
C ASP A 212 -3.83 -31.60 0.47
N GLN A 213 -3.67 -32.78 1.06
CA GLN A 213 -2.34 -33.21 1.53
C GLN A 213 -1.32 -33.36 0.40
N GLU A 214 -1.74 -33.79 -0.79
CA GLU A 214 -0.87 -33.96 -1.93
C GLU A 214 -0.39 -32.58 -2.46
N THR A 215 -1.32 -31.67 -2.67
CA THR A 215 -1.03 -30.26 -3.07
C THR A 215 -0.13 -29.59 -2.03
N LEU A 216 -0.42 -29.80 -0.74
CA LEU A 216 0.38 -29.21 0.34
C LEU A 216 1.83 -29.71 0.32
N GLN A 217 2.06 -31.00 0.05
CA GLN A 217 3.43 -31.54 -0.08
C GLN A 217 4.17 -30.92 -1.26
N ILE A 218 3.51 -30.77 -2.40
CA ILE A 218 4.09 -30.13 -3.59
C ILE A 218 4.48 -28.68 -3.30
N LEU A 219 3.58 -27.92 -2.66
CA LEU A 219 3.83 -26.51 -2.32
C LEU A 219 4.97 -26.36 -1.32
N LYS A 220 5.03 -27.20 -0.29
CA LYS A 220 6.14 -27.21 0.69
C LYS A 220 7.48 -27.59 0.03
N ALA A 221 7.49 -28.56 -0.85
CA ALA A 221 8.69 -28.95 -1.60
C ALA A 221 9.19 -27.80 -2.48
N ARG A 222 8.29 -27.11 -3.17
CA ARG A 222 8.60 -25.91 -3.97
C ARG A 222 9.17 -24.77 -3.12
N GLN A 223 8.57 -24.50 -1.97
CA GLN A 223 9.07 -23.50 -1.01
C GLN A 223 10.49 -23.85 -0.52
N ALA A 224 10.73 -25.10 -0.16
CA ALA A 224 12.06 -25.56 0.26
C ALA A 224 13.09 -25.40 -0.87
N GLN A 225 12.73 -25.75 -2.10
CA GLN A 225 13.59 -25.59 -3.27
C GLN A 225 13.95 -24.11 -3.53
N GLN A 226 12.95 -23.21 -3.42
CA GLN A 226 13.19 -21.76 -3.55
C GLN A 226 14.11 -21.25 -2.44
N ALA A 227 13.91 -21.69 -1.20
CA ALA A 227 14.77 -21.32 -0.07
C ALA A 227 16.22 -21.78 -0.29
N GLN A 228 16.40 -23.02 -0.76
CA GLN A 228 17.74 -23.55 -1.13
C GLN A 228 18.39 -22.74 -2.25
N ARG A 229 17.62 -22.40 -3.29
CA ARG A 229 18.12 -21.57 -4.41
C ARG A 229 18.55 -20.18 -3.92
N ARG A 230 17.77 -19.53 -3.04
CA ARG A 230 18.15 -18.24 -2.45
C ARG A 230 19.39 -18.35 -1.58
N ALA A 231 19.52 -19.42 -0.78
CA ALA A 231 20.69 -19.67 0.03
C ALA A 231 21.94 -19.89 -0.83
N LEU A 232 21.81 -20.64 -1.93
CA LEU A 232 22.89 -20.86 -2.89
C LEU A 232 23.33 -19.54 -3.54
N MET A 233 22.39 -18.71 -4.01
CA MET A 233 22.68 -17.40 -4.58
C MET A 233 23.47 -16.52 -3.60
N ARG A 234 23.00 -16.45 -2.33
CA ARG A 234 23.72 -15.70 -1.28
C ARG A 234 25.12 -16.24 -1.03
N SER A 235 25.34 -17.56 -1.12
CA SER A 235 26.68 -18.18 -0.95
C SER A 235 27.61 -17.93 -2.12
N MET A 236 27.10 -17.38 -3.22
CA MET A 236 27.93 -17.03 -4.39
C MET A 236 28.45 -15.59 -4.29
N ALA A 237 27.92 -14.75 -3.41
CA ALA A 237 28.45 -13.41 -3.17
C ALA A 237 29.95 -13.49 -2.77
N GLY A 238 30.74 -12.58 -3.28
CA GLY A 238 32.18 -12.52 -3.07
C GLY A 238 33.00 -13.52 -3.89
N ARG A 239 32.39 -14.31 -4.81
CA ARG A 239 33.12 -15.18 -5.73
C ARG A 239 33.49 -14.45 -7.01
N GLU A 240 34.63 -14.84 -7.62
CA GLU A 240 34.97 -14.30 -8.93
C GLU A 240 33.99 -14.74 -10.01
N ASP A 241 33.56 -13.77 -10.83
CA ASP A 241 32.65 -13.99 -11.96
C ASP A 241 33.43 -14.55 -13.14
N VAL A 242 33.58 -15.88 -13.17
CA VAL A 242 34.30 -16.62 -14.22
C VAL A 242 33.40 -17.71 -14.81
N THR A 243 33.48 -17.87 -16.12
CA THR A 243 32.84 -18.98 -16.82
C THR A 243 33.57 -20.30 -16.55
N LEU A 244 32.95 -21.45 -16.92
CA LEU A 244 33.57 -22.77 -16.73
C LEU A 244 34.90 -22.94 -17.48
N ASP A 245 35.11 -22.18 -18.55
CA ASP A 245 36.37 -22.15 -19.32
C ASP A 245 37.36 -21.09 -18.78
N GLY A 246 37.09 -20.49 -17.60
CA GLY A 246 38.02 -19.58 -16.91
C GLY A 246 37.99 -18.14 -17.42
N ARG A 247 37.03 -17.76 -18.25
CA ARG A 247 36.91 -16.39 -18.76
C ARG A 247 36.24 -15.50 -17.71
N LYS A 248 36.87 -14.38 -17.32
CA LYS A 248 36.28 -13.38 -16.44
C LYS A 248 35.18 -12.64 -17.15
N ILE A 249 34.02 -12.52 -16.50
CA ILE A 249 32.86 -11.76 -16.95
C ILE A 249 32.67 -10.55 -16.01
N LYS A 250 32.38 -9.40 -16.58
CA LYS A 250 32.04 -8.20 -15.83
C LYS A 250 30.55 -8.13 -15.64
N LEU A 251 30.06 -8.22 -14.40
CA LEU A 251 28.66 -8.06 -14.04
C LEU A 251 28.40 -6.60 -13.66
N CYS A 252 27.65 -5.89 -14.51
CA CYS A 252 27.26 -4.52 -14.26
C CYS A 252 25.81 -4.48 -13.79
N CYS A 253 25.52 -3.57 -12.85
CA CYS A 253 24.16 -3.30 -12.37
C CYS A 253 23.64 -2.00 -12.98
N ASN A 254 22.33 -1.96 -13.28
CA ASN A 254 21.65 -0.71 -13.58
C ASN A 254 21.18 -0.10 -12.26
N ILE A 255 21.53 1.15 -12.04
CA ILE A 255 21.08 1.95 -10.91
C ILE A 255 20.14 3.05 -11.39
N GLY A 256 19.06 3.29 -10.68
CA GLY A 256 18.13 4.39 -10.93
C GLY A 256 18.37 5.58 -9.99
N SER A 257 18.97 5.33 -8.83
CA SER A 257 19.26 6.33 -7.80
C SER A 257 20.58 6.05 -7.08
N LEU A 258 21.06 7.01 -6.30
CA LEU A 258 22.25 6.82 -5.46
C LEU A 258 22.05 5.78 -4.36
N GLU A 259 20.82 5.57 -3.93
CA GLU A 259 20.47 4.57 -2.90
C GLU A 259 20.66 3.12 -3.37
N ASP A 260 20.56 2.89 -4.68
CA ASP A 260 20.80 1.58 -5.26
C ASP A 260 22.26 1.13 -5.13
N VAL A 261 23.19 2.07 -4.88
CA VAL A 261 24.62 1.78 -4.79
C VAL A 261 24.93 0.79 -3.67
N ASP A 262 24.31 0.93 -2.51
CA ASP A 262 24.50 0.01 -1.38
C ASP A 262 24.00 -1.40 -1.72
N ALA A 263 22.87 -1.51 -2.44
CA ALA A 263 22.37 -2.80 -2.92
C ALA A 263 23.28 -3.42 -3.97
N VAL A 264 23.87 -2.62 -4.85
CA VAL A 264 24.85 -3.06 -5.85
C VAL A 264 26.10 -3.62 -5.16
N LEU A 265 26.65 -2.86 -4.19
CA LEU A 265 27.83 -3.29 -3.42
C LEU A 265 27.56 -4.56 -2.61
N ALA A 266 26.36 -4.68 -2.01
CA ALA A 266 25.97 -5.87 -1.26
C ALA A 266 25.83 -7.14 -2.13
N ASN A 267 25.65 -6.97 -3.45
CA ASN A 267 25.54 -8.05 -4.44
C ASN A 267 26.75 -8.16 -5.36
N ASP A 268 27.91 -7.59 -4.99
CA ASP A 268 29.16 -7.59 -5.75
C ASP A 268 29.05 -7.01 -7.18
N GLY A 269 28.06 -6.16 -7.43
CA GLY A 269 27.90 -5.48 -8.70
C GLY A 269 28.99 -4.41 -8.96
N GLN A 270 29.28 -4.16 -10.22
CA GLN A 270 30.23 -3.15 -10.67
C GLN A 270 29.53 -2.09 -11.52
#